data_9541ba7130404f3fdb041984cb7d1b8f
#
_entry.id   9541ba7130404f3fdb041984cb7d1b8f
#
_cell.length_a   1.000
_cell.length_b   1.000
_cell.length_c   1.000
_cell.angle_alpha   90.00
_cell.angle_beta   90.00
_cell.angle_gamma   90.00
#
_symmetry.space_group_name_H-M   'P 1'
#
loop_
_entity.id
_entity.type
_entity.pdbx_description
1 polymer ?
#
loop_
_entity_poly.entity_id
_entity_poly.type
_entity_poly.pdbx_seq_one_letter_code
_entity_poly.pdbx_strand_id
1 'polypeptide(L)'
;AATDDELRALLRARVLEMRALGTTTVEVKSGYGLTVEDEARSLRLAGEVTQETTFLGAHVVPPEARGDRAAYLDLVCGPMLSACAPHARWVDVFCEPSSPYAFTGEESRRVLTAGRDAGLGLRVHGNQLGPGPGVSLAVELGAASVDHCTFLDDTDVDDLVGAAGTTVATLLPGVEFSTRQPYPDARRLIEAGVDVALASDCNPGTCNTASMPFVIALAVREMRMTAAEA
;
A
#
# COMPACT_ATOMS: atom_id res chain seq x y z
N ALA A 1 -5.31 -21.83 13.85
CA ALA A 1 -4.48 -20.68 13.45
C ALA A 1 -3.01 -21.10 13.44
N ALA A 2 -2.19 -20.50 12.54
CA ALA A 2 -0.75 -20.76 12.50
C ALA A 2 -0.04 -20.23 13.76
N THR A 3 1.02 -20.92 14.19
CA THR A 3 1.86 -20.47 15.29
C THR A 3 2.78 -19.31 14.88
N ASP A 4 3.34 -18.57 15.83
CA ASP A 4 4.34 -17.53 15.54
C ASP A 4 5.57 -18.11 14.82
N ASP A 5 6.01 -19.32 15.16
CA ASP A 5 7.16 -19.95 14.53
C ASP A 5 6.88 -20.34 13.07
N GLU A 6 5.68 -20.81 12.76
CA GLU A 6 5.26 -21.07 11.37
C GLU A 6 5.21 -19.78 10.54
N LEU A 7 4.59 -18.70 11.09
CA LEU A 7 4.52 -17.41 10.41
C LEU A 7 5.92 -16.81 10.21
N ARG A 8 6.78 -16.90 11.20
CA ARG A 8 8.18 -16.46 11.13
C ARG A 8 8.97 -17.19 10.06
N ALA A 9 8.79 -18.52 9.97
CA ALA A 9 9.44 -19.32 8.94
C ALA A 9 8.98 -18.94 7.53
N LEU A 10 7.67 -18.75 7.31
CA LEU A 10 7.11 -18.31 6.03
C LEU A 10 7.59 -16.91 5.65
N LEU A 11 7.59 -15.96 6.60
CA LEU A 11 8.06 -14.60 6.36
C LEU A 11 9.54 -14.57 5.95
N ARG A 12 10.40 -15.30 6.68
CA ARG A 12 11.83 -15.39 6.37
C ARG A 12 12.07 -16.02 5.00
N ALA A 13 11.34 -17.09 4.67
CA ALA A 13 11.44 -17.73 3.35
C ALA A 13 11.06 -16.73 2.22
N ARG A 14 9.99 -15.96 2.40
CA ARG A 14 9.56 -14.93 1.44
C ARG A 14 10.59 -13.82 1.27
N VAL A 15 11.16 -13.32 2.38
CA VAL A 15 12.21 -12.29 2.32
C VAL A 15 13.48 -12.81 1.63
N LEU A 16 13.87 -14.06 1.86
CA LEU A 16 15.01 -14.68 1.16
C LEU A 16 14.74 -14.81 -0.34
N GLU A 17 13.53 -15.21 -0.73
CA GLU A 17 13.13 -15.25 -2.14
C GLU A 17 13.20 -13.86 -2.79
N MET A 18 12.66 -12.82 -2.14
CA MET A 18 12.73 -11.44 -2.61
C MET A 18 14.17 -10.96 -2.78
N ARG A 19 15.04 -11.25 -1.81
CA ARG A 19 16.47 -10.92 -1.90
C ARG A 19 17.17 -11.61 -3.07
N ALA A 20 16.88 -12.90 -3.28
CA ALA A 20 17.42 -13.66 -4.42
C ALA A 20 16.97 -13.08 -5.77
N LEU A 21 15.85 -12.38 -5.80
CA LEU A 21 15.28 -11.72 -6.98
C LEU A 21 15.59 -10.20 -7.04
N GLY A 22 16.58 -9.73 -6.26
CA GLY A 22 17.13 -8.38 -6.35
C GLY A 22 16.50 -7.34 -5.42
N THR A 23 15.53 -7.70 -4.58
CA THR A 23 14.97 -6.76 -3.60
C THR A 23 15.94 -6.55 -2.45
N THR A 24 16.34 -5.30 -2.20
CA THR A 24 17.27 -4.91 -1.12
C THR A 24 16.56 -4.39 0.12
N THR A 25 15.39 -3.81 -0.05
CA THR A 25 14.55 -3.31 1.05
C THR A 25 13.13 -3.81 0.87
N VAL A 26 12.57 -4.43 1.91
CA VAL A 26 11.21 -4.97 1.90
C VAL A 26 10.36 -4.18 2.88
N GLU A 27 9.24 -3.65 2.41
CA GLU A 27 8.15 -3.21 3.26
C GLU A 27 7.23 -4.39 3.54
N VAL A 28 6.80 -4.53 4.80
CA VAL A 28 5.80 -5.53 5.19
C VAL A 28 4.58 -4.82 5.77
N LYS A 29 3.45 -4.97 5.07
CA LYS A 29 2.16 -4.43 5.51
C LYS A 29 1.38 -5.50 6.28
N SER A 30 0.68 -5.12 7.34
CA SER A 30 -0.39 -5.90 7.95
C SER A 30 -1.66 -5.85 7.07
N GLY A 31 -2.86 -6.03 7.62
CA GLY A 31 -4.10 -5.80 6.86
C GLY A 31 -4.86 -7.06 6.45
N TYR A 32 -4.42 -8.22 6.90
CA TYR A 32 -5.11 -9.49 6.71
C TYR A 32 -5.66 -10.09 8.01
N GLY A 33 -5.21 -9.61 9.17
CA GLY A 33 -5.69 -10.04 10.47
C GLY A 33 -7.05 -9.44 10.81
N LEU A 34 -7.23 -8.15 10.55
CA LEU A 34 -8.43 -7.35 10.74
C LEU A 34 -8.99 -7.37 12.18
N THR A 35 -8.17 -7.84 13.13
CA THR A 35 -8.41 -7.78 14.58
C THR A 35 -7.23 -7.08 15.27
N VAL A 36 -7.43 -6.59 16.48
CA VAL A 36 -6.38 -5.91 17.24
C VAL A 36 -5.18 -6.83 17.44
N GLU A 37 -5.45 -8.07 17.84
CA GLU A 37 -4.43 -9.07 18.17
C GLU A 37 -3.63 -9.51 16.94
N ASP A 38 -4.32 -9.82 15.83
CA ASP A 38 -3.67 -10.36 14.65
C ASP A 38 -2.91 -9.30 13.85
N GLU A 39 -3.42 -8.06 13.80
CA GLU A 39 -2.70 -6.93 13.19
C GLU A 39 -1.41 -6.61 13.97
N ALA A 40 -1.49 -6.46 15.30
CA ALA A 40 -0.32 -6.22 16.14
C ALA A 40 0.69 -7.39 16.09
N ARG A 41 0.19 -8.63 16.06
CA ARG A 41 1.00 -9.84 15.90
C ARG A 41 1.77 -9.82 14.57
N SER A 42 1.09 -9.50 13.47
CA SER A 42 1.67 -9.43 12.14
C SER A 42 2.80 -8.40 12.08
N LEU A 43 2.60 -7.20 12.62
CA LEU A 43 3.60 -6.13 12.65
C LEU A 43 4.78 -6.49 13.55
N ARG A 44 4.55 -7.09 14.71
CA ARG A 44 5.63 -7.55 15.60
C ARG A 44 6.54 -8.56 14.90
N LEU A 45 5.97 -9.53 14.17
CA LEU A 45 6.74 -10.51 13.39
C LEU A 45 7.46 -9.85 12.21
N ALA A 46 6.80 -8.90 11.52
CA ALA A 46 7.40 -8.13 10.43
C ALA A 46 8.65 -7.37 10.88
N GLY A 47 8.62 -6.78 12.08
CA GLY A 47 9.74 -6.06 12.69
C GLY A 47 11.01 -6.91 12.92
N GLU A 48 10.89 -8.25 12.87
CA GLU A 48 12.06 -9.14 12.95
C GLU A 48 12.88 -9.20 11.66
N VAL A 49 12.33 -8.75 10.51
CA VAL A 49 12.98 -8.85 9.19
C VAL A 49 13.18 -7.50 8.52
N THR A 50 12.42 -6.48 8.88
CA THR A 50 12.52 -5.12 8.32
C THR A 50 12.10 -4.06 9.32
N GLN A 51 12.58 -2.83 9.11
CA GLN A 51 12.08 -1.64 9.82
C GLN A 51 10.95 -0.93 9.05
N GLU A 52 10.74 -1.30 7.79
CA GLU A 52 9.66 -0.78 6.94
C GLU A 52 8.38 -1.59 7.20
N THR A 53 7.76 -1.35 8.35
CA THR A 53 6.53 -2.01 8.79
C THR A 53 5.36 -1.05 8.68
N THR A 54 4.25 -1.51 8.08
CA THR A 54 3.10 -0.69 7.76
C THR A 54 1.83 -1.25 8.37
N PHE A 55 1.19 -0.47 9.23
CA PHE A 55 -0.14 -0.77 9.75
C PHE A 55 -1.19 -0.51 8.68
N LEU A 56 -1.88 -1.54 8.23
CA LEU A 56 -2.93 -1.51 7.21
C LEU A 56 -4.25 -2.10 7.76
N GLY A 57 -4.64 -1.76 8.99
CA GLY A 57 -5.94 -2.17 9.54
C GLY A 57 -7.13 -1.67 8.72
N ALA A 58 -6.94 -0.57 7.99
CA ALA A 58 -7.91 -0.05 7.02
C ALA A 58 -7.70 -0.63 5.60
N HIS A 59 -7.50 -1.93 5.47
CA HIS A 59 -7.39 -2.64 4.20
C HIS A 59 -8.78 -2.92 3.61
N VAL A 60 -9.60 -3.67 4.33
CA VAL A 60 -11.00 -3.92 3.96
C VAL A 60 -11.87 -3.96 5.20
N VAL A 61 -13.15 -3.64 5.03
CA VAL A 61 -14.14 -3.84 6.09
C VAL A 61 -14.50 -5.34 6.15
N PRO A 62 -14.18 -6.04 7.23
CA PRO A 62 -14.45 -7.47 7.32
C PRO A 62 -15.95 -7.77 7.30
N PRO A 63 -16.36 -8.99 6.88
CA PRO A 63 -17.76 -9.34 6.76
C PRO A 63 -18.58 -9.06 8.02
N GLU A 64 -18.01 -9.29 9.19
CA GLU A 64 -18.62 -9.12 10.50
C GLU A 64 -18.94 -7.65 10.82
N ALA A 65 -18.15 -6.74 10.27
CA ALA A 65 -18.28 -5.30 10.50
C ALA A 65 -19.07 -4.55 9.41
N ARG A 66 -19.54 -5.24 8.37
CA ARG A 66 -20.28 -4.60 7.26
C ARG A 66 -21.59 -3.95 7.70
N GLY A 67 -22.19 -4.43 8.78
CA GLY A 67 -23.40 -3.86 9.37
C GLY A 67 -23.14 -2.60 10.20
N ASP A 68 -21.90 -2.36 10.61
CA ASP A 68 -21.49 -1.20 11.40
C ASP A 68 -20.05 -0.77 11.05
N ARG A 69 -19.90 -0.16 9.88
CA ARG A 69 -18.61 0.36 9.39
C ARG A 69 -18.01 1.41 10.33
N ALA A 70 -18.88 2.21 10.97
CA ALA A 70 -18.43 3.27 11.87
C ALA A 70 -17.71 2.66 13.09
N ALA A 71 -18.27 1.62 13.68
CA ALA A 71 -17.62 0.91 14.78
C ALA A 71 -16.28 0.27 14.36
N TYR A 72 -16.19 -0.28 13.13
CA TYR A 72 -14.92 -0.79 12.63
C TYR A 72 -13.88 0.33 12.44
N LEU A 73 -14.29 1.47 11.91
CA LEU A 73 -13.42 2.64 11.76
C LEU A 73 -12.94 3.15 13.13
N ASP A 74 -13.83 3.17 14.14
CA ASP A 74 -13.47 3.50 15.53
C ASP A 74 -12.44 2.50 16.10
N LEU A 75 -12.62 1.21 15.81
CA LEU A 75 -11.67 0.17 16.21
C LEU A 75 -10.29 0.40 15.55
N VAL A 76 -10.25 0.64 14.24
CA VAL A 76 -9.01 0.88 13.48
C VAL A 76 -8.29 2.12 13.98
N CYS A 77 -8.99 3.24 14.13
CA CYS A 77 -8.40 4.51 14.56
C CYS A 77 -8.09 4.58 16.07
N GLY A 78 -8.59 3.67 16.87
CA GLY A 78 -8.44 3.65 18.32
C GLY A 78 -7.65 2.44 18.84
N PRO A 79 -8.32 1.40 19.37
CA PRO A 79 -7.63 0.27 20.01
C PRO A 79 -6.65 -0.45 19.11
N MET A 80 -6.99 -0.64 17.83
CA MET A 80 -6.12 -1.34 16.87
C MET A 80 -4.86 -0.52 16.58
N LEU A 81 -5.01 0.77 16.25
CA LEU A 81 -3.87 1.68 16.06
C LEU A 81 -2.98 1.73 17.31
N SER A 82 -3.58 1.85 18.51
CA SER A 82 -2.82 1.91 19.75
C SER A 82 -1.97 0.66 19.99
N ALA A 83 -2.47 -0.52 19.63
CA ALA A 83 -1.74 -1.78 19.74
C ALA A 83 -0.67 -1.94 18.64
N CYS A 84 -0.91 -1.39 17.45
CA CYS A 84 -0.05 -1.55 16.28
C CYS A 84 1.06 -0.49 16.17
N ALA A 85 0.80 0.74 16.57
CA ALA A 85 1.75 1.87 16.43
C ALA A 85 3.14 1.61 17.01
N PRO A 86 3.33 0.91 18.16
CA PRO A 86 4.66 0.59 18.66
C PRO A 86 5.49 -0.35 17.76
N HIS A 87 4.85 -1.00 16.79
CA HIS A 87 5.44 -1.97 15.87
C HIS A 87 5.41 -1.52 14.41
N ALA A 88 4.85 -0.33 14.13
CA ALA A 88 4.70 0.22 12.79
C ALA A 88 5.54 1.48 12.61
N ARG A 89 6.10 1.65 11.44
CA ARG A 89 6.69 2.91 10.96
C ARG A 89 5.68 3.75 10.19
N TRP A 90 4.77 3.08 9.49
CA TRP A 90 3.81 3.68 8.58
C TRP A 90 2.38 3.27 8.92
N VAL A 91 1.42 4.13 8.58
CA VAL A 91 0.01 3.79 8.46
C VAL A 91 -0.41 3.92 7.00
N ASP A 92 -1.28 3.01 6.56
CA ASP A 92 -1.78 2.95 5.20
C ASP A 92 -3.28 2.70 5.19
N VAL A 93 -3.94 3.05 4.10
CA VAL A 93 -5.38 2.87 3.90
C VAL A 93 -5.70 2.52 2.46
N PHE A 94 -6.64 1.60 2.26
CA PHE A 94 -7.18 1.30 0.94
C PHE A 94 -8.33 2.26 0.61
N CYS A 95 -7.97 3.39 -0.05
CA CYS A 95 -8.87 4.47 -0.43
C CYS A 95 -9.48 4.21 -1.81
N GLU A 96 -10.55 3.41 -1.87
CA GLU A 96 -11.24 3.01 -3.10
C GLU A 96 -12.75 3.11 -2.95
N PRO A 97 -13.33 4.31 -3.07
CA PRO A 97 -14.76 4.53 -2.84
C PRO A 97 -15.68 3.77 -3.83
N SER A 98 -15.14 3.31 -4.96
CA SER A 98 -15.83 2.43 -5.90
C SER A 98 -16.05 1.01 -5.36
N SER A 99 -15.32 0.61 -4.33
CA SER A 99 -15.45 -0.70 -3.69
C SER A 99 -16.24 -0.61 -2.38
N PRO A 100 -17.30 -1.41 -2.19
CA PRO A 100 -18.06 -1.40 -0.93
C PRO A 100 -17.26 -1.96 0.26
N TYR A 101 -16.11 -2.56 0.01
CA TYR A 101 -15.24 -3.17 1.03
C TYR A 101 -14.09 -2.27 1.45
N ALA A 102 -13.71 -1.32 0.61
CA ALA A 102 -12.65 -0.35 0.87
C ALA A 102 -13.18 0.92 1.56
N PHE A 103 -12.34 1.92 1.72
CA PHE A 103 -12.65 3.14 2.48
C PHE A 103 -12.90 4.32 1.55
N THR A 104 -13.83 5.19 1.95
CA THR A 104 -14.08 6.47 1.29
C THR A 104 -12.93 7.46 1.59
N GLY A 105 -12.88 8.57 0.85
CA GLY A 105 -11.89 9.62 1.12
C GLY A 105 -12.00 10.21 2.53
N GLU A 106 -13.21 10.36 3.07
CA GLU A 106 -13.43 10.85 4.43
C GLU A 106 -12.96 9.85 5.50
N GLU A 107 -13.33 8.57 5.35
CA GLU A 107 -12.86 7.49 6.22
C GLU A 107 -11.33 7.35 6.16
N SER A 108 -10.75 7.41 4.96
CA SER A 108 -9.30 7.34 4.73
C SER A 108 -8.57 8.51 5.39
N ARG A 109 -9.10 9.73 5.26
CA ARG A 109 -8.58 10.91 5.95
C ARG A 109 -8.54 10.71 7.46
N ARG A 110 -9.60 10.15 8.03
CA ARG A 110 -9.68 9.88 9.46
C ARG A 110 -8.59 8.89 9.91
N VAL A 111 -8.39 7.80 9.17
CA VAL A 111 -7.35 6.79 9.46
C VAL A 111 -5.95 7.40 9.38
N LEU A 112 -5.65 8.12 8.31
CA LEU A 112 -4.33 8.73 8.11
C LEU A 112 -4.04 9.81 9.15
N THR A 113 -5.04 10.63 9.51
CA THR A 113 -4.89 11.64 10.56
C THR A 113 -4.60 10.98 11.91
N ALA A 114 -5.36 9.94 12.29
CA ALA A 114 -5.12 9.19 13.53
C ALA A 114 -3.69 8.57 13.54
N GLY A 115 -3.25 7.98 12.43
CA GLY A 115 -1.89 7.43 12.31
C GLY A 115 -0.80 8.49 12.45
N ARG A 116 -0.96 9.65 11.80
CA ARG A 116 -0.05 10.79 11.94
C ARG A 116 0.02 11.29 13.38
N ASP A 117 -1.12 11.41 14.04
CA ASP A 117 -1.18 11.86 15.43
C ASP A 117 -0.55 10.85 16.40
N ALA A 118 -0.49 9.57 16.01
CA ALA A 118 0.26 8.52 16.69
C ALA A 118 1.76 8.50 16.33
N GLY A 119 2.24 9.40 15.46
CA GLY A 119 3.65 9.54 15.08
C GLY A 119 4.08 8.66 13.90
N LEU A 120 3.14 8.07 13.16
CA LEU A 120 3.43 7.25 11.98
C LEU A 120 3.54 8.10 10.71
N GLY A 121 4.42 7.71 9.79
CA GLY A 121 4.41 8.20 8.42
C GLY A 121 3.19 7.67 7.65
N LEU A 122 2.80 8.34 6.56
CA LEU A 122 1.58 8.05 5.81
C LEU A 122 1.87 7.40 4.47
N ARG A 123 1.04 6.45 4.06
CA ARG A 123 0.95 5.85 2.73
C ARG A 123 -0.52 5.70 2.34
N VAL A 124 -0.81 5.58 1.06
CA VAL A 124 -2.19 5.42 0.56
C VAL A 124 -2.22 4.44 -0.60
N HIS A 125 -3.10 3.43 -0.56
CA HIS A 125 -3.53 2.73 -1.76
C HIS A 125 -4.63 3.57 -2.41
N GLY A 126 -4.40 4.05 -3.62
CA GLY A 126 -5.34 4.94 -4.28
C GLY A 126 -5.40 4.79 -5.78
N ASN A 127 -6.59 5.06 -6.32
CA ASN A 127 -6.86 5.06 -7.76
C ASN A 127 -6.49 3.73 -8.46
N GLN A 128 -6.65 2.60 -7.73
CA GLN A 128 -6.39 1.26 -8.22
C GLN A 128 -7.54 0.69 -9.03
N LEU A 129 -8.78 0.87 -8.55
CA LEU A 129 -9.98 0.25 -9.13
C LEU A 129 -10.79 1.23 -10.00
N GLY A 130 -10.50 2.51 -9.88
CA GLY A 130 -11.14 3.60 -10.62
C GLY A 130 -10.63 4.97 -10.16
N PRO A 131 -11.06 6.06 -10.81
CA PRO A 131 -10.78 7.41 -10.33
C PRO A 131 -11.33 7.61 -8.92
N GLY A 132 -10.54 8.26 -8.05
CA GLY A 132 -10.90 8.45 -6.66
C GLY A 132 -10.05 9.53 -5.98
N PRO A 133 -10.32 9.81 -4.70
CA PRO A 133 -9.62 10.87 -3.96
C PRO A 133 -8.26 10.44 -3.38
N GLY A 134 -7.77 9.23 -3.71
CA GLY A 134 -6.57 8.66 -3.08
C GLY A 134 -5.33 9.51 -3.29
N VAL A 135 -5.10 9.98 -4.51
CA VAL A 135 -3.96 10.84 -4.86
C VAL A 135 -4.05 12.19 -4.17
N SER A 136 -5.15 12.92 -4.35
CA SER A 136 -5.30 14.25 -3.75
C SER A 136 -5.21 14.20 -2.22
N LEU A 137 -5.74 13.14 -1.60
CA LEU A 137 -5.65 12.91 -0.16
C LEU A 137 -4.20 12.66 0.28
N ALA A 138 -3.44 11.84 -0.46
CA ALA A 138 -2.04 11.56 -0.17
C ALA A 138 -1.19 12.83 -0.23
N VAL A 139 -1.37 13.62 -1.28
CA VAL A 139 -0.66 14.90 -1.48
C VAL A 139 -1.02 15.91 -0.38
N GLU A 140 -2.31 16.10 -0.11
CA GLU A 140 -2.77 17.05 0.91
C GLU A 140 -2.23 16.73 2.31
N LEU A 141 -2.15 15.45 2.67
CA LEU A 141 -1.68 15.02 3.98
C LEU A 141 -0.15 14.83 4.04
N GLY A 142 0.57 14.98 2.93
CA GLY A 142 2.01 14.78 2.85
C GLY A 142 2.42 13.32 3.03
N ALA A 143 1.67 12.39 2.46
CA ALA A 143 2.00 10.97 2.47
C ALA A 143 3.30 10.70 1.70
N ALA A 144 4.10 9.76 2.17
CA ALA A 144 5.36 9.38 1.51
C ALA A 144 5.14 8.69 0.16
N SER A 145 4.02 7.97 0.01
CA SER A 145 3.64 7.37 -1.26
C SER A 145 2.13 7.32 -1.45
N VAL A 146 1.73 7.27 -2.72
CA VAL A 146 0.44 6.74 -3.15
C VAL A 146 0.71 5.55 -4.06
N ASP A 147 0.14 4.41 -3.71
CA ASP A 147 0.41 3.13 -4.36
C ASP A 147 -0.71 2.81 -5.36
N HIS A 148 -0.38 2.13 -6.47
CA HIS A 148 -1.16 1.79 -7.66
C HIS A 148 -1.23 2.89 -8.71
N CYS A 149 -1.96 3.97 -8.52
CA CYS A 149 -2.06 5.08 -9.49
C CYS A 149 -2.50 4.62 -10.90
N THR A 150 -3.39 3.62 -10.99
CA THR A 150 -3.81 3.02 -12.27
C THR A 150 -4.77 3.96 -13.01
N PHE A 151 -5.67 4.62 -12.29
CA PHE A 151 -6.71 5.50 -12.87
C PHE A 151 -6.52 6.95 -12.44
N LEU A 152 -5.60 7.65 -13.11
CA LEU A 152 -5.28 9.06 -12.84
C LEU A 152 -5.92 9.98 -13.90
N ASP A 153 -6.48 11.08 -13.45
CA ASP A 153 -6.86 12.20 -14.32
C ASP A 153 -5.75 13.27 -14.40
N ASP A 154 -6.01 14.39 -15.06
CA ASP A 154 -5.03 15.47 -15.20
C ASP A 154 -4.76 16.17 -13.87
N THR A 155 -5.77 16.29 -13.01
CA THR A 155 -5.64 16.94 -11.70
C THR A 155 -4.75 16.08 -10.76
N ASP A 156 -4.94 14.75 -10.78
CA ASP A 156 -4.09 13.83 -10.00
C ASP A 156 -2.61 13.97 -10.38
N VAL A 157 -2.32 14.10 -11.69
CA VAL A 157 -0.94 14.29 -12.17
C VAL A 157 -0.39 15.64 -11.74
N ASP A 158 -1.17 16.72 -11.85
CA ASP A 158 -0.77 18.06 -11.42
C ASP A 158 -0.50 18.10 -9.90
N ASP A 159 -1.32 17.44 -9.09
CA ASP A 159 -1.12 17.28 -7.64
C ASP A 159 0.19 16.57 -7.34
N LEU A 160 0.49 15.46 -8.02
CA LEU A 160 1.73 14.70 -7.85
C LEU A 160 2.97 15.50 -8.28
N VAL A 161 2.89 16.26 -9.37
CA VAL A 161 3.96 17.19 -9.79
C VAL A 161 4.22 18.23 -8.70
N GLY A 162 3.16 18.80 -8.12
CA GLY A 162 3.27 19.76 -7.02
C GLY A 162 3.86 19.17 -5.74
N ALA A 163 3.77 17.86 -5.57
CA ALA A 163 4.25 17.11 -4.41
C ALA A 163 5.61 16.42 -4.64
N ALA A 164 6.30 16.71 -5.74
CA ALA A 164 7.62 16.13 -6.03
C ALA A 164 8.60 16.32 -4.86
N GLY A 165 9.34 15.27 -4.52
CA GLY A 165 10.21 15.23 -3.33
C GLY A 165 9.49 14.94 -2.01
N THR A 166 8.17 14.82 -2.01
CA THR A 166 7.37 14.49 -0.81
C THR A 166 6.59 13.20 -1.01
N THR A 167 5.77 13.11 -2.07
CA THR A 167 4.89 11.98 -2.35
C THR A 167 5.35 11.26 -3.62
N VAL A 168 5.63 9.97 -3.51
CA VAL A 168 6.05 9.11 -4.63
C VAL A 168 4.85 8.33 -5.16
N ALA A 169 4.66 8.30 -6.47
CA ALA A 169 3.72 7.39 -7.12
C ALA A 169 4.36 6.00 -7.26
N THR A 170 3.90 5.03 -6.46
CA THR A 170 4.42 3.66 -6.50
C THR A 170 3.56 2.81 -7.42
N LEU A 171 4.11 2.40 -8.54
CA LEU A 171 3.40 1.63 -9.56
C LEU A 171 3.64 0.13 -9.37
N LEU A 172 2.60 -0.67 -9.52
CA LEU A 172 2.56 -2.07 -9.12
C LEU A 172 2.15 -2.99 -10.30
N PRO A 173 2.88 -2.99 -11.44
CA PRO A 173 2.40 -3.59 -12.69
C PRO A 173 2.15 -5.11 -12.62
N GLY A 174 2.61 -5.79 -11.59
CA GLY A 174 2.27 -7.18 -11.34
C GLY A 174 0.79 -7.39 -10.97
N VAL A 175 0.16 -6.38 -10.39
CA VAL A 175 -1.27 -6.38 -10.07
C VAL A 175 -2.10 -6.27 -11.33
N GLU A 176 -1.81 -5.32 -12.20
CA GLU A 176 -2.51 -5.13 -13.49
C GLU A 176 -2.35 -6.37 -14.37
N PHE A 177 -1.15 -6.96 -14.41
CA PHE A 177 -0.91 -8.22 -15.11
C PHE A 177 -1.84 -9.34 -14.61
N SER A 178 -1.93 -9.52 -13.31
CA SER A 178 -2.69 -10.62 -12.71
C SER A 178 -4.20 -10.41 -12.81
N THR A 179 -4.65 -9.16 -12.67
CA THR A 179 -6.08 -8.80 -12.66
C THR A 179 -6.62 -8.41 -14.03
N ARG A 180 -5.74 -8.30 -15.04
CA ARG A 180 -6.07 -7.85 -16.41
C ARG A 180 -6.65 -6.44 -16.46
N GLN A 181 -6.20 -5.58 -15.58
CA GLN A 181 -6.51 -4.16 -15.59
C GLN A 181 -5.59 -3.40 -16.56
N PRO A 182 -5.95 -2.19 -17.00
CA PRO A 182 -5.03 -1.31 -17.70
C PRO A 182 -3.82 -0.98 -16.81
N TYR A 183 -2.65 -0.79 -17.44
CA TYR A 183 -1.46 -0.37 -16.71
C TYR A 183 -1.46 1.14 -16.46
N PRO A 184 -0.90 1.61 -15.34
CA PRO A 184 -0.69 3.05 -15.11
C PRO A 184 0.24 3.63 -16.19
N ASP A 185 -0.02 4.89 -16.59
CA ASP A 185 0.81 5.55 -17.61
C ASP A 185 2.08 6.15 -16.98
N ALA A 186 3.07 5.29 -16.71
CA ALA A 186 4.36 5.72 -16.15
C ALA A 186 5.06 6.73 -17.03
N ARG A 187 4.93 6.64 -18.37
CA ARG A 187 5.55 7.59 -19.29
C ARG A 187 5.04 9.01 -19.05
N ARG A 188 3.73 9.16 -18.94
CA ARG A 188 3.09 10.44 -18.63
C ARG A 188 3.58 11.01 -17.29
N LEU A 189 3.65 10.17 -16.25
CA LEU A 189 4.10 10.61 -14.93
C LEU A 189 5.56 11.08 -14.94
N ILE A 190 6.46 10.31 -15.55
CA ILE A 190 7.89 10.65 -15.64
C ILE A 190 8.10 11.92 -16.47
N GLU A 191 7.43 12.07 -17.61
CA GLU A 191 7.54 13.26 -18.47
C GLU A 191 6.96 14.51 -17.80
N ALA A 192 5.98 14.35 -16.92
CA ALA A 192 5.43 15.43 -16.10
C ALA A 192 6.36 15.84 -14.93
N GLY A 193 7.35 14.99 -14.58
CA GLY A 193 8.29 15.24 -13.47
C GLY A 193 7.81 14.68 -12.13
N VAL A 194 6.88 13.71 -12.13
CA VAL A 194 6.44 13.00 -10.92
C VAL A 194 7.53 12.01 -10.48
N ASP A 195 7.78 11.95 -9.19
CA ASP A 195 8.61 10.90 -8.59
C ASP A 195 7.89 9.55 -8.66
N VAL A 196 8.49 8.57 -9.36
CA VAL A 196 7.90 7.25 -9.59
C VAL A 196 8.77 6.16 -8.95
N ALA A 197 8.15 5.17 -8.35
CA ALA A 197 8.79 3.95 -7.88
C ALA A 197 8.05 2.70 -8.38
N LEU A 198 8.73 1.56 -8.35
CA LEU A 198 8.15 0.25 -8.67
C LEU A 198 8.21 -0.65 -7.44
N ALA A 199 7.17 -1.45 -7.23
CA ALA A 199 7.17 -2.48 -6.20
C ALA A 199 6.43 -3.75 -6.67
N SER A 200 6.64 -4.86 -5.97
CA SER A 200 6.05 -6.15 -6.33
C SER A 200 4.59 -6.29 -5.93
N ASP A 201 4.19 -5.62 -4.87
CA ASP A 201 2.89 -5.86 -4.20
C ASP A 201 2.61 -7.35 -4.00
N CYS A 202 3.62 -8.08 -3.51
CA CYS A 202 3.53 -9.53 -3.33
C CYS A 202 2.48 -9.87 -2.27
N ASN A 203 1.30 -10.25 -2.74
CA ASN A 203 0.16 -10.58 -1.88
C ASN A 203 -0.61 -11.78 -2.45
N PRO A 204 -1.43 -12.49 -1.63
CA PRO A 204 -2.19 -13.64 -2.08
C PRO A 204 -3.40 -13.30 -2.95
N GLY A 205 -3.86 -12.04 -2.97
CA GLY A 205 -5.09 -11.62 -3.64
C GLY A 205 -4.89 -11.26 -5.11
N THR A 206 -3.96 -10.36 -5.37
CA THR A 206 -3.82 -9.71 -6.68
C THR A 206 -2.45 -9.89 -7.34
N CYS A 207 -1.39 -10.23 -6.59
CA CYS A 207 -0.05 -10.38 -7.16
C CYS A 207 0.81 -11.36 -6.36
N ASN A 208 0.71 -12.64 -6.63
CA ASN A 208 1.48 -13.66 -5.91
C ASN A 208 2.86 -13.89 -6.55
N THR A 209 3.68 -12.83 -6.65
CA THR A 209 5.06 -12.92 -7.10
C THR A 209 5.99 -12.01 -6.30
N ALA A 210 7.20 -12.48 -6.02
CA ALA A 210 8.28 -11.72 -5.37
C ALA A 210 9.30 -11.17 -6.40
N SER A 211 9.04 -11.31 -7.70
CA SER A 211 10.01 -11.08 -8.76
C SER A 211 10.09 -9.63 -9.20
N MET A 212 11.03 -8.85 -8.66
CA MET A 212 11.34 -7.51 -9.18
C MET A 212 11.81 -7.52 -10.64
N PRO A 213 12.59 -8.49 -11.15
CA PRO A 213 12.87 -8.58 -12.59
C PRO A 213 11.62 -8.69 -13.46
N PHE A 214 10.58 -9.38 -13.00
CA PHE A 214 9.30 -9.44 -13.70
C PHE A 214 8.57 -8.10 -13.67
N VAL A 215 8.53 -7.43 -12.51
CA VAL A 215 7.95 -6.08 -12.35
C VAL A 215 8.63 -5.08 -13.30
N ILE A 216 9.97 -5.08 -13.34
CA ILE A 216 10.77 -4.24 -14.25
C ILE A 216 10.44 -4.55 -15.72
N ALA A 217 10.36 -5.83 -16.09
CA ALA A 217 10.02 -6.24 -17.45
C ALA A 217 8.63 -5.74 -17.88
N LEU A 218 7.64 -5.78 -17.00
CA LEU A 218 6.31 -5.22 -17.25
C LEU A 218 6.35 -3.69 -17.36
N ALA A 219 7.07 -3.00 -16.49
CA ALA A 219 7.22 -1.55 -16.54
C ALA A 219 7.85 -1.08 -17.86
N VAL A 220 8.87 -1.77 -18.35
CA VAL A 220 9.50 -1.47 -19.65
C VAL A 220 8.55 -1.76 -20.80
N ARG A 221 7.91 -2.91 -20.79
CA ARG A 221 7.09 -3.38 -21.91
C ARG A 221 5.74 -2.66 -22.00
N GLU A 222 5.02 -2.59 -20.88
CA GLU A 222 3.62 -2.17 -20.85
C GLU A 222 3.46 -0.69 -20.47
N MET A 223 4.37 -0.17 -19.62
CA MET A 223 4.30 1.19 -19.11
C MET A 223 5.29 2.14 -19.79
N ARG A 224 5.99 1.66 -20.82
CA ARG A 224 6.91 2.44 -21.67
C ARG A 224 8.06 3.11 -20.92
N MET A 225 8.47 2.55 -19.79
CA MET A 225 9.70 2.96 -19.12
C MET A 225 10.92 2.48 -19.89
N THR A 226 12.01 3.23 -19.85
CA THR A 226 13.31 2.69 -20.26
C THR A 226 13.83 1.73 -19.18
N ALA A 227 14.75 0.85 -19.53
CA ALA A 227 15.38 -0.05 -18.56
C ALA A 227 16.16 0.71 -17.46
N ALA A 228 16.64 1.93 -17.77
CA ALA A 228 17.36 2.77 -16.82
C ALA A 228 16.40 3.46 -15.83
N GLU A 229 15.18 3.77 -16.23
CA GLU A 229 14.15 4.34 -15.36
C GLU A 229 13.53 3.28 -14.46
N ALA A 230 13.36 2.06 -14.95
CA ALA A 230 12.77 0.95 -14.21
C ALA A 230 13.79 0.27 -13.27
#